data_90b398cb87c0a06ffa4640a6e5e191be
#
_entry.id   90b398cb87c0a06ffa4640a6e5e191be
#
_cell.length_a   1.000
_cell.length_b   1.000
_cell.length_c   1.000
_cell.angle_alpha   90.00
_cell.angle_beta   90.00
_cell.angle_gamma   90.00
#
_symmetry.space_group_name_H-M   'P 1'
#
loop_
_entity.id
_entity.type
_entity.pdbx_description
1 polymer ?
#
loop_
_entity_poly.entity_id
_entity_poly.type
_entity_poly.pdbx_seq_one_letter_code
_entity_poly.pdbx_strand_id
1 'polypeptide(L)'
;QPSVLRHAGADDCDLFIACADLDATNLVACKVAHDVFGIPTTIARLRLPDFRQDDRLLGPEGFAVSRVICPEASVTRTIHELIEHPEALQVLQFSQGRAHLVAVRVAAGSALDGRSIAEFIARVPDVPMRLVAVYRRDEETPCEAGTRVLAGDEVFVLVAR
;
A
#
# COMPACT_ATOMS: atom_id res chain seq x y z
N GLN A 1 4.52 -19.45 -23.81
CA GLN A 1 5.51 -19.96 -24.76
C GLN A 1 6.56 -18.88 -25.06
N PRO A 2 7.88 -19.18 -25.09
CA PRO A 2 8.92 -18.18 -25.34
C PRO A 2 8.74 -17.42 -26.65
N SER A 3 8.26 -18.08 -27.70
CA SER A 3 7.99 -17.45 -29.02
C SER A 3 6.93 -16.33 -28.92
N VAL A 4 5.93 -16.50 -28.09
CA VAL A 4 4.88 -15.49 -27.88
C VAL A 4 5.45 -14.27 -27.13
N LEU A 5 6.29 -14.50 -26.13
CA LEU A 5 6.94 -13.43 -25.38
C LEU A 5 7.91 -12.64 -26.27
N ARG A 6 8.67 -13.32 -27.11
CA ARG A 6 9.55 -12.65 -28.07
C ARG A 6 8.78 -11.79 -29.06
N HIS A 7 7.66 -12.30 -29.57
CA HIS A 7 6.78 -11.52 -30.48
C HIS A 7 6.17 -10.30 -29.81
N ALA A 8 5.99 -10.35 -28.47
CA ALA A 8 5.52 -9.24 -27.66
C ALA A 8 6.63 -8.24 -27.24
N GLY A 9 7.89 -8.45 -27.68
CA GLY A 9 9.00 -7.55 -27.39
C GLY A 9 9.78 -7.87 -26.11
N ALA A 10 9.77 -9.11 -25.65
CA ALA A 10 10.43 -9.50 -24.40
C ALA A 10 11.97 -9.32 -24.44
N ASP A 11 12.59 -9.30 -25.62
CA ASP A 11 14.03 -9.12 -25.78
C ASP A 11 14.53 -7.72 -25.35
N ASP A 12 13.61 -6.70 -25.32
CA ASP A 12 13.91 -5.30 -24.99
C ASP A 12 13.18 -4.81 -23.72
N CYS A 13 12.78 -5.73 -22.83
CA CYS A 13 12.00 -5.39 -21.63
C CYS A 13 12.85 -5.40 -20.36
N ASP A 14 12.64 -4.39 -19.48
CA ASP A 14 13.24 -4.31 -18.15
C ASP A 14 12.32 -4.86 -17.05
N LEU A 15 11.04 -4.99 -17.34
CA LEU A 15 10.02 -5.43 -16.39
C LEU A 15 9.04 -6.40 -17.05
N PHE A 16 8.77 -7.51 -16.37
CA PHE A 16 7.76 -8.48 -16.77
C PHE A 16 6.71 -8.67 -15.67
N ILE A 17 5.44 -8.61 -16.03
CA ILE A 17 4.32 -8.80 -15.11
C ILE A 17 3.47 -9.97 -15.55
N ALA A 18 3.42 -11.03 -14.74
CA ALA A 18 2.60 -12.21 -14.97
C ALA A 18 1.29 -12.14 -14.17
N CYS A 19 0.17 -12.03 -14.88
CA CYS A 19 -1.18 -11.87 -14.32
C CYS A 19 -2.19 -12.88 -14.88
N ALA A 20 -1.75 -14.05 -15.32
CA ALA A 20 -2.65 -15.12 -15.78
C ALA A 20 -3.48 -15.70 -14.61
N ASP A 21 -4.51 -16.48 -14.95
CA ASP A 21 -5.44 -17.01 -13.93
C ASP A 21 -4.84 -18.07 -13.01
N LEU A 22 -3.81 -18.80 -13.48
CA LEU A 22 -3.17 -19.86 -12.72
C LEU A 22 -1.82 -19.38 -12.17
N ASP A 23 -1.59 -19.56 -10.87
CA ASP A 23 -0.33 -19.23 -10.19
C ASP A 23 0.87 -19.94 -10.84
N ALA A 24 0.72 -21.22 -11.17
CA ALA A 24 1.77 -22.00 -11.86
C ALA A 24 2.15 -21.37 -13.21
N THR A 25 1.19 -20.85 -13.96
CA THR A 25 1.44 -20.14 -15.22
C THR A 25 2.25 -18.87 -14.99
N ASN A 26 1.92 -18.11 -13.94
CA ASN A 26 2.61 -16.88 -13.59
C ASN A 26 4.06 -17.16 -13.15
N LEU A 27 4.27 -18.19 -12.33
CA LEU A 27 5.61 -18.62 -11.91
C LEU A 27 6.48 -19.04 -13.10
N VAL A 28 5.96 -19.92 -13.94
CA VAL A 28 6.70 -20.39 -15.14
C VAL A 28 6.96 -19.24 -16.10
N ALA A 29 6.02 -18.32 -16.28
CA ALA A 29 6.20 -17.16 -17.14
C ALA A 29 7.31 -16.23 -16.64
N CYS A 30 7.38 -15.97 -15.32
CA CYS A 30 8.47 -15.21 -14.72
C CYS A 30 9.83 -15.89 -14.90
N LYS A 31 9.90 -17.21 -14.68
CA LYS A 31 11.14 -17.98 -14.92
C LYS A 31 11.61 -17.88 -16.37
N VAL A 32 10.71 -18.03 -17.33
CA VAL A 32 11.03 -17.87 -18.75
C VAL A 32 11.46 -16.45 -19.08
N ALA A 33 10.78 -15.44 -18.55
CA ALA A 33 11.12 -14.04 -18.76
C ALA A 33 12.54 -13.73 -18.26
N HIS A 34 12.88 -14.21 -17.08
CA HIS A 34 14.19 -14.03 -16.47
C HIS A 34 15.29 -14.82 -17.19
N ASP A 35 15.14 -16.15 -17.36
CA ASP A 35 16.23 -17.02 -17.81
C ASP A 35 16.44 -16.99 -19.33
N VAL A 36 15.37 -16.78 -20.12
CA VAL A 36 15.46 -16.81 -21.59
C VAL A 36 15.66 -15.43 -22.18
N PHE A 37 15.06 -14.40 -21.55
CA PHE A 37 15.10 -13.03 -22.07
C PHE A 37 15.95 -12.08 -21.21
N GLY A 38 16.47 -12.54 -20.07
CA GLY A 38 17.32 -11.74 -19.20
C GLY A 38 16.61 -10.58 -18.54
N ILE A 39 15.27 -10.62 -18.42
CA ILE A 39 14.49 -9.54 -17.82
C ILE A 39 14.81 -9.46 -16.31
N PRO A 40 15.37 -8.33 -15.84
CA PRO A 40 15.90 -8.25 -14.47
C PRO A 40 14.81 -8.17 -13.39
N THR A 41 13.63 -7.68 -13.73
CA THR A 41 12.55 -7.52 -12.77
C THR A 41 11.30 -8.26 -13.21
N THR A 42 10.85 -9.19 -12.39
CA THR A 42 9.64 -9.97 -12.65
C THR A 42 8.64 -9.82 -11.51
N ILE A 43 7.38 -9.64 -11.84
CA ILE A 43 6.28 -9.55 -10.88
C ILE A 43 5.26 -10.64 -11.19
N ALA A 44 4.86 -11.41 -10.19
CA ALA A 44 3.85 -12.46 -10.36
C ALA A 44 2.61 -12.20 -9.49
N ARG A 45 1.42 -12.36 -10.06
CA ARG A 45 0.19 -12.49 -9.27
C ARG A 45 0.10 -13.92 -8.76
N LEU A 46 0.13 -14.09 -7.43
CA LEU A 46 0.00 -15.40 -6.76
C LEU A 46 -1.10 -15.32 -5.70
N ARG A 47 -2.08 -16.22 -5.80
CA ARG A 47 -3.21 -16.32 -4.87
C ARG A 47 -2.91 -17.24 -3.71
N LEU A 48 -2.24 -18.36 -3.98
CA LEU A 48 -1.96 -19.39 -2.99
C LEU A 48 -0.88 -18.93 -1.99
N PRO A 49 -1.16 -19.00 -0.67
CA PRO A 49 -0.20 -18.59 0.36
C PRO A 49 1.11 -19.37 0.31
N ASP A 50 1.05 -20.66 0.00
CA ASP A 50 2.20 -21.57 0.02
C ASP A 50 3.32 -21.13 -0.94
N PHE A 51 2.95 -20.57 -2.10
CA PHE A 51 3.94 -20.04 -3.05
C PHE A 51 4.58 -18.73 -2.61
N ARG A 52 3.96 -17.99 -1.66
CA ARG A 52 4.41 -16.65 -1.27
C ARG A 52 5.37 -16.63 -0.09
N GLN A 53 5.52 -17.75 0.61
CA GLN A 53 6.27 -17.85 1.86
C GLN A 53 7.65 -18.51 1.69
N ASP A 54 7.95 -19.07 0.53
CA ASP A 54 9.21 -19.74 0.28
C ASP A 54 10.12 -18.88 -0.63
N ASP A 55 11.05 -18.18 0.01
CA ASP A 55 12.04 -17.34 -0.67
C ASP A 55 12.95 -18.13 -1.61
N ARG A 56 13.15 -19.42 -1.39
CA ARG A 56 13.93 -20.27 -2.29
C ARG A 56 13.16 -20.56 -3.57
N LEU A 57 11.84 -20.77 -3.43
CA LEU A 57 10.96 -20.99 -4.57
C LEU A 57 10.85 -19.74 -5.45
N LEU A 58 10.77 -18.57 -4.82
CA LEU A 58 10.61 -17.30 -5.54
C LEU A 58 11.94 -16.70 -6.00
N GLY A 59 13.05 -17.06 -5.37
CA GLY A 59 14.37 -16.52 -5.68
C GLY A 59 14.87 -16.83 -7.10
N PRO A 60 16.05 -16.30 -7.48
CA PRO A 60 16.63 -16.48 -8.83
C PRO A 60 16.84 -17.94 -9.20
N GLU A 61 17.24 -18.78 -8.25
CA GLU A 61 17.43 -20.24 -8.46
C GLU A 61 16.08 -20.97 -8.62
N GLY A 62 15.00 -20.42 -8.07
CA GLY A 62 13.64 -20.92 -8.23
C GLY A 62 12.93 -20.33 -9.46
N PHE A 63 11.81 -19.67 -9.24
CA PHE A 63 10.99 -19.07 -10.32
C PHE A 63 11.38 -17.64 -10.70
N ALA A 64 12.42 -17.09 -10.09
CA ALA A 64 12.93 -15.75 -10.37
C ALA A 64 11.83 -14.66 -10.29
N VAL A 65 11.03 -14.67 -9.22
CA VAL A 65 9.98 -13.69 -8.97
C VAL A 65 10.52 -12.61 -8.04
N SER A 66 10.73 -11.40 -8.57
CA SER A 66 11.23 -10.26 -7.80
C SER A 66 10.19 -9.72 -6.81
N ARG A 67 8.89 -9.79 -7.18
CA ARG A 67 7.79 -9.32 -6.34
C ARG A 67 6.51 -10.12 -6.60
N VAL A 68 5.84 -10.45 -5.51
CA VAL A 68 4.51 -11.09 -5.54
C VAL A 68 3.42 -10.06 -5.26
N ILE A 69 2.34 -10.12 -6.04
CA ILE A 69 1.09 -9.39 -5.80
C ILE A 69 -0.02 -10.39 -5.56
N CYS A 70 -0.75 -10.21 -4.46
CA CYS A 70 -1.96 -10.96 -4.14
C CYS A 70 -3.08 -9.96 -3.84
N PRO A 71 -3.96 -9.68 -4.81
CA PRO A 71 -5.06 -8.74 -4.62
C PRO A 71 -5.97 -9.12 -3.45
N GLU A 72 -6.26 -10.40 -3.30
CA GLU A 72 -7.12 -10.93 -2.25
C GLU A 72 -6.55 -10.65 -0.85
N ALA A 73 -5.25 -10.86 -0.65
CA ALA A 73 -4.58 -10.55 0.62
C ALA A 73 -4.53 -9.04 0.89
N SER A 74 -4.42 -8.22 -0.15
CA SER A 74 -4.45 -6.77 -0.02
C SER A 74 -5.83 -6.29 0.43
N VAL A 75 -6.90 -6.79 -0.19
CA VAL A 75 -8.29 -6.47 0.19
C VAL A 75 -8.58 -6.94 1.62
N THR A 76 -8.19 -8.17 1.98
CA THR A 76 -8.38 -8.70 3.34
C THR A 76 -7.68 -7.84 4.38
N ARG A 77 -6.45 -7.39 4.09
CA ARG A 77 -5.71 -6.49 4.98
C ARG A 77 -6.42 -5.16 5.15
N THR A 78 -6.88 -4.55 4.06
CA THR A 78 -7.63 -3.28 4.12
C THR A 78 -8.91 -3.42 4.94
N ILE A 79 -9.67 -4.50 4.76
CA ILE A 79 -10.86 -4.78 5.56
C ILE A 79 -10.50 -4.94 7.04
N HIS A 80 -9.41 -5.65 7.35
CA HIS A 80 -8.96 -5.85 8.72
C HIS A 80 -8.57 -4.52 9.38
N GLU A 81 -7.82 -3.68 8.67
CA GLU A 81 -7.44 -2.33 9.12
C GLU A 81 -8.66 -1.45 9.39
N LEU A 82 -9.70 -1.52 8.54
CA LEU A 82 -10.96 -0.79 8.75
C LEU A 82 -11.77 -1.32 9.93
N ILE A 83 -11.71 -2.62 10.21
CA ILE A 83 -12.36 -3.22 11.40
C ILE A 83 -11.63 -2.83 12.68
N GLU A 84 -10.29 -2.84 12.67
CA GLU A 84 -9.47 -2.43 13.82
C GLU A 84 -9.56 -0.93 14.10
N HIS A 85 -9.78 -0.13 13.04
CA HIS A 85 -9.86 1.33 13.13
C HIS A 85 -11.14 1.85 12.46
N PRO A 86 -12.33 1.61 13.06
CA PRO A 86 -13.62 1.94 12.45
C PRO A 86 -13.83 3.44 12.18
N GLU A 87 -13.05 4.30 12.83
CA GLU A 87 -13.06 5.74 12.63
C GLU A 87 -12.11 6.20 11.51
N ALA A 88 -11.24 5.31 11.01
CA ALA A 88 -10.35 5.62 9.91
C ALA A 88 -11.05 5.43 8.57
N LEU A 89 -10.99 6.42 7.70
CA LEU A 89 -11.46 6.34 6.32
C LEU A 89 -10.46 5.54 5.47
N GLN A 90 -9.18 5.67 5.78
CA GLN A 90 -8.09 5.01 5.07
C GLN A 90 -6.83 4.93 5.93
N VAL A 91 -6.12 3.83 5.81
CA VAL A 91 -4.79 3.65 6.39
C VAL A 91 -3.82 3.22 5.29
N LEU A 92 -2.79 4.03 5.05
CA LEU A 92 -1.72 3.72 4.10
C LEU A 92 -0.40 3.50 4.85
N GLN A 93 0.23 2.37 4.60
CA GLN A 93 1.51 2.03 5.22
C GLN A 93 2.67 2.39 4.31
N PHE A 94 3.69 3.04 4.87
CA PHE A 94 4.94 3.40 4.19
C PHE A 94 6.14 2.79 4.89
N SER A 95 7.23 2.63 4.15
CA SER A 95 8.53 2.18 4.68
C SER A 95 8.43 0.89 5.50
N GLN A 96 7.72 -0.12 4.99
CA GLN A 96 7.52 -1.42 5.66
C GLN A 96 6.80 -1.29 7.02
N GLY A 97 5.83 -0.40 7.11
CA GLY A 97 5.03 -0.19 8.32
C GLY A 97 5.69 0.70 9.38
N ARG A 98 6.78 1.40 9.05
CA ARG A 98 7.41 2.38 9.97
C ARG A 98 6.71 3.73 9.99
N ALA A 99 5.90 4.03 8.98
CA ALA A 99 5.07 5.22 8.93
C ALA A 99 3.69 4.88 8.38
N HIS A 100 2.67 5.43 8.97
CA HIS A 100 1.28 5.28 8.56
C HIS A 100 0.68 6.64 8.24
N LEU A 101 0.03 6.76 7.09
CA LEU A 101 -0.86 7.88 6.81
C LEU A 101 -2.29 7.40 7.08
N VAL A 102 -2.91 8.01 8.07
CA VAL A 102 -4.27 7.68 8.51
C VAL A 102 -5.18 8.84 8.13
N ALA A 103 -6.23 8.55 7.38
CA ALA A 103 -7.30 9.49 7.10
C ALA A 103 -8.47 9.20 8.04
N VAL A 104 -8.90 10.20 8.79
CA VAL A 104 -10.03 10.10 9.72
C VAL A 104 -11.05 11.18 9.43
N ARG A 105 -12.34 10.86 9.59
CA ARG A 105 -13.40 11.87 9.63
C ARG A 105 -13.66 12.30 11.06
N VAL A 106 -13.60 13.60 11.28
CA VAL A 106 -13.78 14.18 12.63
C VAL A 106 -15.22 14.01 13.07
N ALA A 107 -15.43 13.23 14.11
CA ALA A 107 -16.74 13.08 14.73
C ALA A 107 -17.08 14.29 15.61
N ALA A 108 -18.35 14.64 15.68
CA ALA A 108 -18.82 15.69 16.57
C ALA A 108 -18.49 15.34 18.05
N GLY A 109 -17.93 16.30 18.78
CA GLY A 109 -17.51 16.12 20.16
C GLY A 109 -16.22 15.31 20.35
N SER A 110 -15.54 14.91 19.27
CA SER A 110 -14.23 14.24 19.34
C SER A 110 -13.13 15.17 19.85
N ALA A 111 -11.95 14.59 20.13
CA ALA A 111 -10.81 15.35 20.65
C ALA A 111 -10.30 16.44 19.68
N LEU A 112 -10.59 16.33 18.38
CA LEU A 112 -10.23 17.27 17.33
C LEU A 112 -11.29 18.35 17.11
N ASP A 113 -12.57 18.05 17.37
CA ASP A 113 -13.69 18.93 17.04
C ASP A 113 -13.59 20.29 17.74
N GLY A 114 -13.65 21.36 16.96
CA GLY A 114 -13.62 22.75 17.41
C GLY A 114 -12.25 23.27 17.86
N ARG A 115 -11.18 22.44 17.79
CA ARG A 115 -9.83 22.81 18.23
C ARG A 115 -8.91 23.18 17.09
N SER A 116 -7.89 23.97 17.40
CA SER A 116 -6.80 24.19 16.47
C SER A 116 -5.86 22.98 16.43
N ILE A 117 -5.15 22.85 15.32
CA ILE A 117 -4.14 21.80 15.14
C ILE A 117 -3.10 21.86 16.27
N ALA A 118 -2.64 23.07 16.63
CA ALA A 118 -1.68 23.25 17.73
C ALA A 118 -2.22 22.77 19.08
N GLU A 119 -3.48 23.11 19.41
CA GLU A 119 -4.13 22.67 20.66
C GLU A 119 -4.29 21.14 20.72
N PHE A 120 -4.54 20.49 19.58
CA PHE A 120 -4.64 19.04 19.54
C PHE A 120 -3.25 18.39 19.70
N ILE A 121 -2.23 18.83 18.97
CA ILE A 121 -0.87 18.28 19.07
C ILE A 121 -0.33 18.42 20.51
N ALA A 122 -0.58 19.55 21.17
CA ALA A 122 -0.15 19.78 22.54
C ALA A 122 -0.76 18.79 23.56
N ARG A 123 -1.86 18.12 23.23
CA ARG A 123 -2.50 17.11 24.11
C ARG A 123 -1.96 15.69 23.96
N VAL A 124 -1.22 15.45 22.89
CA VAL A 124 -0.65 14.13 22.56
C VAL A 124 0.86 14.24 22.30
N PRO A 125 1.63 14.80 23.22
CA PRO A 125 3.03 15.14 23.00
C PRO A 125 3.92 13.90 22.74
N ASP A 126 3.51 12.74 23.26
CA ASP A 126 4.29 11.50 23.19
C ASP A 126 4.00 10.69 21.92
N VAL A 127 3.07 11.14 21.09
CA VAL A 127 2.76 10.45 19.83
C VAL A 127 3.51 11.13 18.67
N PRO A 128 4.46 10.44 18.03
CA PRO A 128 5.19 11.00 16.90
C PRO A 128 4.27 11.08 15.67
N MET A 129 3.47 12.15 15.58
CA MET A 129 2.53 12.37 14.50
C MET A 129 2.60 13.78 13.94
N ARG A 130 2.11 13.92 12.70
CA ARG A 130 1.96 15.21 12.03
C ARG A 130 0.66 15.22 11.24
N LEU A 131 -0.16 16.24 11.41
CA LEU A 131 -1.24 16.52 10.48
C LEU A 131 -0.65 17.04 9.17
N VAL A 132 -1.04 16.45 8.06
CA VAL A 132 -0.47 16.76 6.74
C VAL A 132 -1.48 17.41 5.80
N ALA A 133 -2.78 17.14 5.99
CA ALA A 133 -3.84 17.77 5.22
C ALA A 133 -5.16 17.78 6.01
N VAL A 134 -5.99 18.75 5.71
CA VAL A 134 -7.37 18.86 6.20
C VAL A 134 -8.27 19.17 5.01
N TYR A 135 -9.33 18.39 4.83
CA TYR A 135 -10.36 18.64 3.81
C TYR A 135 -11.69 18.93 4.47
N ARG A 136 -12.35 19.97 4.01
CA ARG A 136 -13.69 20.37 4.44
C ARG A 136 -14.61 20.44 3.22
N ARG A 137 -15.62 19.56 3.17
CA ARG A 137 -16.54 19.44 2.03
C ARG A 137 -15.80 19.25 0.68
N ASP A 138 -14.81 18.36 0.69
CA ASP A 138 -13.94 18.02 -0.44
C ASP A 138 -13.00 19.14 -0.91
N GLU A 139 -12.93 20.27 -0.18
CA GLU A 139 -11.99 21.36 -0.43
C GLU A 139 -10.83 21.34 0.57
N GLU A 140 -9.62 21.55 0.07
CA GLU A 140 -8.43 21.60 0.92
C GLU A 140 -8.49 22.85 1.82
N THR A 141 -8.31 22.66 3.11
CA THR A 141 -8.21 23.71 4.12
C THR A 141 -6.74 23.88 4.50
N PRO A 142 -6.21 25.11 4.64
CA PRO A 142 -4.82 25.30 5.06
C PRO A 142 -4.49 24.52 6.33
N CYS A 143 -3.43 23.70 6.29
CA CYS A 143 -3.01 22.85 7.41
C CYS A 143 -1.95 23.57 8.27
N GLU A 144 -2.35 24.65 8.92
CA GLU A 144 -1.51 25.49 9.77
C GLU A 144 -1.83 25.29 11.27
N ALA A 145 -0.92 25.67 12.15
CA ALA A 145 -1.06 25.49 13.59
C ALA A 145 -2.36 26.09 14.16
N GLY A 146 -2.80 27.23 13.62
CA GLY A 146 -4.02 27.94 14.01
C GLY A 146 -5.30 27.43 13.38
N THR A 147 -5.23 26.56 12.38
CA THR A 147 -6.41 26.05 11.66
C THR A 147 -7.30 25.26 12.61
N ARG A 148 -8.58 25.65 12.70
CA ARG A 148 -9.58 24.93 13.49
C ARG A 148 -10.18 23.81 12.69
N VAL A 149 -10.10 22.62 13.25
CA VAL A 149 -10.72 21.41 12.72
C VAL A 149 -12.15 21.31 13.25
N LEU A 150 -13.09 20.97 12.42
CA LEU A 150 -14.51 20.89 12.75
C LEU A 150 -15.06 19.49 12.50
N ALA A 151 -16.16 19.17 13.16
CA ALA A 151 -16.90 17.93 12.87
C ALA A 151 -17.25 17.82 11.37
N GLY A 152 -17.00 16.65 10.78
CA GLY A 152 -17.17 16.38 9.37
C GLY A 152 -15.94 16.63 8.49
N ASP A 153 -14.90 17.31 9.02
CA ASP A 153 -13.63 17.46 8.30
C ASP A 153 -12.95 16.09 8.14
N GLU A 154 -12.25 15.90 7.02
CA GLU A 154 -11.35 14.78 6.82
C GLU A 154 -9.92 15.22 7.12
N VAL A 155 -9.28 14.54 8.04
CA VAL A 155 -7.94 14.88 8.52
C VAL A 155 -6.98 13.75 8.19
N PHE A 156 -5.87 14.10 7.56
CA PHE A 156 -4.79 13.19 7.22
C PHE A 156 -3.64 13.36 8.22
N VAL A 157 -3.33 12.28 8.92
CA VAL A 157 -2.30 12.26 9.97
C VAL A 157 -1.20 11.27 9.59
N LEU A 158 0.03 11.74 9.52
CA LEU A 158 1.20 10.90 9.39
C LEU A 158 1.68 10.51 10.79
N VAL A 159 1.76 9.22 11.06
CA VAL A 159 2.19 8.65 12.35
C VAL A 159 3.44 7.82 12.12
N ALA A 160 4.49 8.03 12.89
CA ALA A 160 5.64 7.15 12.95
C ALA A 160 5.41 6.08 14.03
N ARG A 161 5.91 4.86 13.79
CA ARG A 161 5.82 3.72 14.73
C ARG A 161 7.17 3.51 15.41
#